data_8aca4d3fa0876d79163eb4ce7764b928
#
_entry.id   8aca4d3fa0876d79163eb4ce7764b928
#
_cell.length_a   1.000
_cell.length_b   1.000
_cell.length_c   1.000
_cell.angle_alpha   90.00
_cell.angle_beta   90.00
_cell.angle_gamma   90.00
#
_symmetry.space_group_name_H-M   'P 1'
#
loop_
_entity.id
_entity.type
_entity.pdbx_description
1 polymer ?
#
loop_
_entity_poly.entity_id
_entity_poly.type
_entity_poly.pdbx_seq_one_letter_code
_entity_poly.pdbx_strand_id
1 'polypeptide(L)' 'DVAPSRGLGDVYKRQALDRLPAELREVIILYYFQELKLTEISSTLQIGLPLVKYRVKQAKTHLERLLREE' A
#
# COMPACT_ATOMS: atom_id res chain seq x y z
N ASP A 1 0.83 -5.27 16.67
CA ASP A 1 0.44 -5.43 16.38
C ASP A 1 0.26 -5.74 15.22
N VAL A 2 0.52 -6.15 14.86
CA VAL A 2 0.34 -6.50 13.80
C VAL A 2 -0.77 -7.19 13.52
N ALA A 3 -1.05 -8.01 14.26
CA ALA A 3 -2.17 -8.75 14.15
C ALA A 3 -3.34 -7.92 13.90
N PRO A 4 -3.44 -6.88 14.47
CA PRO A 4 -4.55 -6.04 14.28
C PRO A 4 -4.83 -5.84 12.85
N SER A 5 -3.82 -5.71 12.12
CA SER A 5 -4.06 -5.41 10.78
C SER A 5 -4.70 -6.55 10.06
N ARG A 6 -4.66 -7.75 10.58
CA ARG A 6 -5.27 -8.82 9.88
C ARG A 6 -6.72 -8.91 10.16
N GLY A 7 -7.13 -8.71 11.34
CA GLY A 7 -8.48 -8.87 11.72
C GLY A 7 -9.40 -7.89 11.12
N LEU A 8 -9.20 -6.66 11.48
CA LEU A 8 -10.07 -5.71 11.05
C LEU A 8 -9.67 -5.33 9.78
N GLY A 9 -8.49 -5.72 9.47
CA GLY A 9 -7.83 -5.17 8.42
C GLY A 9 -8.45 -5.29 7.07
N ASP A 10 -9.11 -6.37 6.79
CA ASP A 10 -9.64 -6.56 5.46
C ASP A 10 -10.63 -5.50 5.05
N VAL A 11 -11.59 -5.22 5.89
CA VAL A 11 -12.60 -4.24 5.59
C VAL A 11 -12.02 -2.82 5.60
N TYR A 12 -11.32 -2.50 6.66
CA TYR A 12 -10.73 -1.17 6.76
C TYR A 12 -9.72 -0.91 5.68
N LYS A 13 -8.92 -1.91 5.37
CA LYS A 13 -7.90 -1.72 4.35
C LYS A 13 -8.53 -1.47 3.00
N ARG A 14 -9.60 -2.16 2.69
CA ARG A 14 -10.27 -1.92 1.43
C ARG A 14 -10.80 -0.51 1.34
N GLN A 15 -11.45 -0.05 2.40
CA GLN A 15 -11.99 1.28 2.42
C GLN A 15 -10.88 2.32 2.31
N ALA A 16 -9.80 2.08 3.03
CA ALA A 16 -8.68 3.01 2.99
C ALA A 16 -8.01 3.00 1.62
N LEU A 17 -7.90 1.83 1.03
CA LEU A 17 -7.30 1.74 -0.30
C LEU A 17 -8.11 2.51 -1.33
N ASP A 18 -9.43 2.48 -1.20
CA ASP A 18 -10.28 3.21 -2.13
C ASP A 18 -10.05 4.71 -2.06
N ARG A 19 -9.54 5.19 -0.95
CA ARG A 19 -9.28 6.61 -0.78
C ARG A 19 -7.91 7.02 -1.26
N LEU A 20 -7.05 6.06 -1.55
CA LEU A 20 -5.72 6.37 -2.04
C LEU A 20 -5.76 6.77 -3.50
N PRO A 21 -4.87 7.66 -3.92
CA PRO A 21 -4.69 7.88 -5.34
C PRO A 21 -4.37 6.57 -6.03
N ALA A 22 -4.79 6.43 -7.27
CA ALA A 22 -4.60 5.18 -8.02
C ALA A 22 -3.15 4.71 -8.01
N GLU A 23 -2.22 5.64 -8.14
CA GLU A 23 -0.81 5.30 -8.20
C GLU A 23 -0.33 4.65 -6.91
N LEU A 24 -0.77 5.19 -5.78
CA LEU A 24 -0.37 4.65 -4.50
C LEU A 24 -1.08 3.35 -4.19
N ARG A 25 -2.35 3.27 -4.56
CA ARG A 25 -3.12 2.06 -4.35
C ARG A 25 -2.49 0.89 -5.08
N GLU A 26 -2.07 1.13 -6.31
CA GLU A 26 -1.48 0.09 -7.13
C GLU A 26 -0.23 -0.52 -6.48
N VAL A 27 0.70 0.32 -6.05
CA VAL A 27 1.92 -0.20 -5.46
C VAL A 27 1.67 -0.88 -4.13
N ILE A 28 0.74 -0.35 -3.35
CA ILE A 28 0.50 -0.94 -2.05
C ILE A 28 -0.18 -2.31 -2.18
N ILE A 29 -1.03 -2.48 -3.17
CA ILE A 29 -1.65 -3.76 -3.42
C ILE A 29 -0.59 -4.79 -3.82
N LEU A 30 0.32 -4.41 -4.70
CA LEU A 30 1.37 -5.31 -5.12
C LEU A 30 2.29 -5.65 -3.95
N TYR A 31 2.56 -4.68 -3.12
CA TYR A 31 3.48 -4.87 -2.02
C TYR A 31 2.89 -5.72 -0.90
N TYR A 32 1.68 -5.43 -0.47
CA TYR A 32 1.10 -6.12 0.66
C TYR A 32 0.25 -7.33 0.30
N PHE A 33 -0.54 -7.23 -0.72
CA PHE A 33 -1.43 -8.34 -1.05
C PHE A 33 -0.79 -9.37 -1.96
N GLN A 34 0.05 -8.93 -2.86
CA GLN A 34 0.76 -9.85 -3.74
C GLN A 34 2.13 -10.20 -3.19
N GLU A 35 2.55 -9.50 -2.14
CA GLU A 35 3.84 -9.76 -1.48
C GLU A 35 5.02 -9.69 -2.42
N LEU A 36 4.97 -8.77 -3.35
CA LEU A 36 6.07 -8.59 -4.27
C LEU A 36 7.17 -7.75 -3.65
N LYS A 37 8.40 -8.03 -4.06
CA LYS A 37 9.53 -7.22 -3.63
C LYS A 37 9.50 -5.92 -4.39
N LEU A 38 10.15 -4.90 -3.83
CA LEU A 38 10.18 -3.60 -4.48
C LEU A 38 10.74 -3.67 -5.89
N THR A 39 11.76 -4.51 -6.08
CA THR A 39 12.34 -4.68 -7.41
C THR A 39 11.34 -5.32 -8.37
N GLU A 40 10.53 -6.22 -7.86
CA GLU A 40 9.52 -6.87 -8.69
C GLU A 40 8.43 -5.89 -9.08
N ILE A 41 8.06 -5.03 -8.15
CA ILE A 41 7.06 -3.99 -8.43
C ILE A 41 7.60 -3.03 -9.49
N SER A 42 8.87 -2.68 -9.36
CA SER A 42 9.52 -1.81 -10.33
C SER A 42 9.41 -2.40 -11.74
N SER A 43 9.69 -3.69 -11.85
CA SER A 43 9.59 -4.36 -13.13
C SER A 43 8.16 -4.43 -13.64
N THR A 44 7.26 -4.78 -12.74
CA THR A 44 5.87 -4.97 -13.10
C THR A 44 5.24 -3.69 -13.63
N LEU A 45 5.51 -2.58 -12.94
CA LEU A 45 4.93 -1.30 -13.30
C LEU A 45 5.80 -0.52 -14.27
N GLN A 46 7.00 -1.01 -14.52
CA GLN A 46 7.94 -0.37 -15.43
C GLN A 46 8.27 1.05 -14.99
N ILE A 47 8.55 1.20 -13.71
CA ILE A 47 8.95 2.48 -13.16
C ILE A 47 10.23 2.24 -12.37
N GLY A 48 10.96 3.31 -12.09
CA GLY A 48 12.22 3.20 -11.38
C GLY A 48 12.04 2.75 -9.95
N LEU A 49 13.02 2.04 -9.42
CA LEU A 49 12.97 1.58 -8.04
C LEU A 49 12.82 2.73 -7.04
N PRO A 50 13.52 3.85 -7.20
CA PRO A 50 13.32 4.97 -6.26
C PRO A 50 11.88 5.45 -6.22
N LEU A 51 11.22 5.45 -7.38
CA LEU A 51 9.83 5.88 -7.42
C LEU A 51 8.93 4.86 -6.71
N VAL A 52 9.23 3.57 -6.87
CA VAL A 52 8.48 2.53 -6.16
C VAL A 52 8.60 2.75 -4.66
N LYS A 53 9.82 2.97 -4.18
CA LYS A 53 10.05 3.19 -2.76
C LYS A 53 9.29 4.40 -2.25
N TYR A 54 9.31 5.46 -3.03
CA TYR A 54 8.63 6.68 -2.66
C TYR A 54 7.12 6.44 -2.56
N ARG A 55 6.56 5.78 -3.56
CA ARG A 55 5.12 5.53 -3.60
C ARG A 55 4.67 4.60 -2.48
N VAL A 56 5.48 3.57 -2.18
CA VAL A 56 5.14 2.67 -1.08
C VAL A 56 5.13 3.44 0.23
N LYS A 57 6.13 4.30 0.43
CA LYS A 57 6.21 5.08 1.65
C LYS A 57 5.03 6.03 1.76
N GLN A 58 4.67 6.70 0.68
CA GLN A 58 3.54 7.62 0.67
C GLN A 58 2.25 6.86 0.94
N ALA A 59 2.09 5.70 0.32
CA ALA A 59 0.90 4.90 0.51
C ALA A 59 0.75 4.47 1.96
N LYS A 60 1.85 4.05 2.58
CA LYS A 60 1.82 3.67 3.99
C LYS A 60 1.40 4.84 4.87
N THR A 61 1.97 6.00 4.60
CA THR A 61 1.67 7.18 5.37
C THR A 61 0.19 7.55 5.26
N HIS A 62 -0.34 7.49 4.04
CA HIS A 62 -1.74 7.78 3.82
C HIS A 62 -2.64 6.78 4.52
N LEU A 63 -2.28 5.50 4.44
CA LEU A 63 -3.08 4.47 5.08
C LEU A 63 -3.09 4.63 6.59
N GLU A 64 -1.93 4.91 7.17
CA GLU A 64 -1.85 5.11 8.61
C GLU A 64 -2.73 6.27 9.04
N ARG A 65 -2.71 7.33 8.27
CA ARG A 65 -3.51 8.50 8.58
C ARG A 65 -4.99 8.18 8.48
N LEU A 66 -5.40 7.51 7.41
CA LEU A 66 -6.79 7.16 7.21
C LEU A 66 -7.30 6.22 8.29
N LEU A 67 -6.50 5.24 8.65
CA LEU A 67 -6.90 4.29 9.68
C LEU A 67 -6.95 4.95 11.05
N ARG A 68 -6.10 5.93 11.26
CA ARG A 68 -6.05 6.61 12.54
C ARG A 68 -7.27 7.49 12.75
N GLU A 69 -7.84 7.99 11.67
CA GLU A 69 -9.01 8.84 11.75
C GLU A 69 -10.26 8.05 12.06
N GLU A 70 -10.16 6.76 11.93
CA GLU A 70 -11.28 5.90 12.28
C GLU A 70 -11.33 5.69 13.77
#